data_08aa65b1445d8b213069a30240a3fa07
#
_entry.id   08aa65b1445d8b213069a30240a3fa07
#
_cell.length_a   1.000
_cell.length_b   1.000
_cell.length_c   1.000
_cell.angle_alpha   90.00
_cell.angle_beta   90.00
_cell.angle_gamma   90.00
#
_symmetry.space_group_name_H-M   'P 1'
#
loop_
_entity.id
_entity.type
_entity.pdbx_description
1 polymer ?
#
loop_
_entity_poly.entity_id
_entity_poly.type
_entity_poly.pdbx_seq_one_letter_code
_entity_poly.pdbx_strand_id
1 'polypeptide(L)'
;MSSYNVKEMMSKKERLAPGHRMCAGCGATIGVRAVLRALHEEDHAVIANATGCLEVSSFMYPYSAWEDSYIHNAFENAGATLSGVETAYKALKKRGKLPKDENFKFIAFGGDGGTYDIGFQSLSGAMERGHDMVYVCYDNGAYMNTGIQRSSATPMFADTTTTPTGKESVGKMQNRKDLASIIADHDVAYVGQSTFTLNFNDLHKKAEKAIYTEGASFLNIMTPCPRGWRYNTEDIMEICRLAVET
;
A
#
# COMPACT_ATOMS: atom_id res chain seq x y z
N MET A 1 5.74 6.20 22.80
CA MET A 1 6.03 6.56 21.40
C MET A 1 7.51 6.89 21.31
N SER A 2 8.31 6.04 20.71
CA SER A 2 9.73 6.31 20.52
C SER A 2 9.90 7.52 19.61
N SER A 3 10.80 8.42 19.99
CA SER A 3 11.19 9.51 19.09
C SER A 3 11.96 8.89 17.92
N TYR A 4 11.39 8.89 16.73
CA TYR A 4 12.04 8.35 15.55
C TYR A 4 13.34 9.11 15.26
N ASN A 5 14.44 8.36 15.29
CA ASN A 5 15.74 8.84 14.84
C ASN A 5 15.99 8.32 13.42
N VAL A 6 16.19 9.22 12.47
CA VAL A 6 16.49 8.86 11.05
C VAL A 6 17.69 7.90 10.95
N LYS A 7 18.69 8.03 11.81
CA LYS A 7 19.86 7.12 11.85
C LYS A 7 19.45 5.69 12.21
N GLU A 8 18.55 5.53 13.19
CA GLU A 8 18.04 4.24 13.61
C GLU A 8 17.23 3.57 12.50
N MET A 9 16.43 4.36 11.79
CA MET A 9 15.67 3.86 10.63
C MET A 9 16.57 3.43 9.46
N MET A 10 17.67 4.13 9.24
CA MET A 10 18.64 3.77 8.20
C MET A 10 19.41 2.48 8.51
N SER A 11 19.53 2.10 9.78
CA SER A 11 20.21 0.87 10.20
C SER A 11 19.32 -0.37 10.15
N LYS A 12 18.00 -0.21 10.06
CA LYS A 12 17.06 -1.34 9.96
C LYS A 12 17.27 -2.15 8.69
N LYS A 13 17.14 -3.47 8.80
CA LYS A 13 17.20 -4.40 7.67
C LYS A 13 16.15 -4.03 6.61
N GLU A 14 16.58 -4.01 5.35
CA GLU A 14 15.63 -3.91 4.23
C GLU A 14 14.82 -5.20 4.10
N ARG A 15 13.50 -5.07 4.02
CA ARG A 15 12.56 -6.19 3.83
C ARG A 15 12.06 -6.29 2.38
N LEU A 16 12.29 -5.25 1.58
CA LEU A 16 12.20 -5.29 0.12
C LEU A 16 13.61 -5.11 -0.43
N ALA A 17 14.25 -6.22 -0.82
CA ALA A 17 15.63 -6.27 -1.25
C ALA A 17 15.87 -5.49 -2.56
N PRO A 18 17.05 -4.93 -2.75
CA PRO A 18 17.46 -4.38 -4.05
C PRO A 18 17.46 -5.51 -5.08
N GLY A 19 16.88 -5.29 -6.24
CA GLY A 19 16.66 -6.32 -7.28
C GLY A 19 15.22 -6.38 -7.75
N HIS A 20 14.32 -5.67 -7.06
CA HIS A 20 13.01 -5.35 -7.61
C HIS A 20 13.17 -4.53 -8.90
N ARG A 21 12.21 -4.65 -9.81
CA ARG A 21 12.21 -3.98 -11.12
C ARG A 21 11.29 -2.77 -11.18
N MET A 22 11.08 -2.10 -10.04
CA MET A 22 10.33 -0.85 -9.99
C MET A 22 11.08 0.26 -10.73
N CYS A 23 10.34 1.20 -11.30
CA CYS A 23 10.92 2.35 -12.02
C CYS A 23 11.81 3.19 -11.09
N ALA A 24 12.86 3.78 -11.62
CA ALA A 24 13.57 4.86 -10.93
C ALA A 24 12.60 6.02 -10.67
N GLY A 25 12.69 6.67 -9.52
CA GLY A 25 11.78 7.75 -9.11
C GLY A 25 10.33 7.30 -8.82
N CYS A 26 10.10 6.01 -8.57
CA CYS A 26 8.77 5.49 -8.23
C CYS A 26 8.43 5.77 -6.76
N GLY A 27 7.39 6.55 -6.51
CA GLY A 27 6.92 6.86 -5.15
C GLY A 27 6.45 5.64 -4.38
N ALA A 28 5.85 4.64 -5.05
CA ALA A 28 5.40 3.41 -4.41
C ALA A 28 6.55 2.66 -3.73
N THR A 29 7.74 2.61 -4.35
CA THR A 29 8.91 1.97 -3.76
C THR A 29 9.34 2.64 -2.46
N ILE A 30 9.32 3.97 -2.41
CA ILE A 30 9.67 4.74 -1.22
C ILE A 30 8.64 4.49 -0.11
N GLY A 31 7.34 4.60 -0.46
CA GLY A 31 6.24 4.40 0.49
C GLY A 31 6.22 2.99 1.10
N VAL A 32 6.34 1.96 0.27
CA VAL A 32 6.35 0.55 0.71
C VAL A 32 7.54 0.27 1.64
N ARG A 33 8.75 0.72 1.27
CA ARG A 33 9.93 0.55 2.14
C ARG A 33 9.79 1.28 3.46
N ALA A 34 9.16 2.47 3.47
CA ALA A 34 8.89 3.19 4.72
C ALA A 34 7.93 2.41 5.64
N VAL A 35 6.89 1.78 5.07
CA VAL A 35 5.96 0.92 5.82
C VAL A 35 6.69 -0.31 6.38
N LEU A 36 7.47 -1.00 5.57
CA LEU A 36 8.19 -2.21 5.99
C LEU A 36 9.23 -1.91 7.09
N ARG A 37 9.85 -0.74 7.05
CA ARG A 37 10.77 -0.29 8.11
C ARG A 37 10.07 0.06 9.43
N ALA A 38 8.75 0.20 9.43
CA ALA A 38 7.99 0.36 10.67
C ALA A 38 7.85 -0.95 11.48
N LEU A 39 8.11 -2.11 10.86
CA LEU A 39 8.18 -3.39 11.56
C LEU A 39 9.37 -3.42 12.54
N HIS A 40 9.18 -4.04 13.70
CA HIS A 40 10.29 -4.35 14.60
C HIS A 40 11.12 -5.49 14.02
N GLU A 41 12.38 -5.58 14.44
CA GLU A 41 13.33 -6.56 13.87
C GLU A 41 12.93 -8.01 14.15
N GLU A 42 12.34 -8.24 15.32
CA GLU A 42 11.86 -9.55 15.78
C GLU A 42 10.56 -10.02 15.12
N ASP A 43 9.83 -9.12 14.44
CA ASP A 43 8.55 -9.49 13.83
C ASP A 43 8.73 -10.19 12.49
N HIS A 44 7.93 -11.21 12.27
CA HIS A 44 7.70 -11.82 10.96
C HIS A 44 6.51 -11.17 10.28
N ALA A 45 6.59 -10.95 8.97
CA ALA A 45 5.44 -10.46 8.22
C ALA A 45 4.94 -11.49 7.20
N VAL A 46 3.63 -11.48 6.98
CA VAL A 46 3.00 -12.13 5.85
C VAL A 46 2.42 -11.05 4.96
N ILE A 47 2.96 -10.96 3.76
CA ILE A 47 2.63 -9.94 2.78
C ILE A 47 1.70 -10.52 1.72
N ALA A 48 0.50 -9.99 1.60
CA ALA A 48 -0.39 -10.24 0.46
C ALA A 48 -0.33 -9.02 -0.48
N ASN A 49 -0.01 -9.25 -1.74
CA ASN A 49 0.14 -8.15 -2.69
C ASN A 49 -0.83 -8.31 -3.86
N ALA A 50 -1.71 -7.32 -4.04
CA ALA A 50 -2.60 -7.27 -5.18
C ALA A 50 -1.81 -7.00 -6.48
N THR A 51 -2.26 -7.57 -7.59
CA THR A 51 -1.66 -7.31 -8.92
C THR A 51 -1.51 -5.81 -9.16
N GLY A 52 -0.36 -5.42 -9.65
CA GLY A 52 0.00 -4.03 -9.93
C GLY A 52 1.50 -3.88 -10.12
N CYS A 53 1.98 -2.62 -10.20
CA CYS A 53 3.41 -2.37 -10.40
C CYS A 53 4.29 -3.02 -9.34
N LEU A 54 3.89 -2.95 -8.09
CA LEU A 54 4.67 -3.51 -6.98
C LEU A 54 4.76 -5.04 -7.10
N GLU A 55 3.66 -5.69 -7.37
CA GLU A 55 3.59 -7.14 -7.48
C GLU A 55 4.45 -7.64 -8.65
N VAL A 56 4.17 -7.19 -9.88
CA VAL A 56 4.87 -7.68 -11.09
C VAL A 56 6.36 -7.34 -11.13
N SER A 57 6.78 -6.31 -10.38
CA SER A 57 8.18 -5.85 -10.35
C SER A 57 8.99 -6.43 -9.21
N SER A 58 8.37 -6.99 -8.18
CA SER A 58 9.04 -7.51 -6.99
C SER A 58 9.04 -9.02 -6.90
N PHE A 59 8.18 -9.69 -7.67
CA PHE A 59 8.07 -11.14 -7.74
C PHE A 59 8.15 -11.62 -9.20
N MET A 60 9.25 -12.29 -9.55
CA MET A 60 9.40 -12.92 -10.86
C MET A 60 9.97 -14.31 -10.66
N TYR A 61 9.09 -15.30 -10.67
CA TYR A 61 9.48 -16.70 -10.47
C TYR A 61 10.74 -17.07 -11.28
N PRO A 62 11.74 -17.73 -10.65
CA PRO A 62 11.76 -18.20 -9.25
C PRO A 62 12.30 -17.17 -8.24
N TYR A 63 12.47 -15.92 -8.61
CA TYR A 63 13.07 -14.87 -7.77
C TYR A 63 12.01 -14.02 -7.09
N SER A 64 12.30 -13.58 -5.87
CA SER A 64 11.50 -12.64 -5.10
C SER A 64 12.41 -11.59 -4.46
N ALA A 65 11.95 -10.35 -4.43
CA ALA A 65 12.61 -9.26 -3.70
C ALA A 65 12.16 -9.16 -2.23
N TRP A 66 11.19 -9.96 -1.81
CA TRP A 66 10.64 -9.93 -0.47
C TRP A 66 11.44 -10.81 0.48
N GLU A 67 11.82 -10.25 1.61
CA GLU A 67 12.50 -10.98 2.71
C GLU A 67 11.51 -11.68 3.64
N ASP A 68 10.24 -11.26 3.62
CA ASP A 68 9.14 -11.83 4.39
C ASP A 68 8.33 -12.85 3.56
N SER A 69 7.44 -13.58 4.22
CA SER A 69 6.50 -14.47 3.55
C SER A 69 5.61 -13.67 2.59
N TYR A 70 5.56 -14.09 1.32
CA TYR A 70 4.91 -13.33 0.27
C TYR A 70 3.86 -14.17 -0.46
N ILE A 71 2.67 -13.57 -0.68
CA ILE A 71 1.57 -14.18 -1.41
C ILE A 71 1.18 -13.25 -2.56
N HIS A 72 1.36 -13.77 -3.79
CA HIS A 72 0.84 -13.13 -5.00
C HIS A 72 -0.68 -13.25 -5.06
N ASN A 73 -1.36 -12.17 -5.42
CA ASN A 73 -2.81 -12.12 -5.58
C ASN A 73 -3.19 -11.43 -6.89
N ALA A 74 -4.40 -11.71 -7.37
CA ALA A 74 -5.02 -10.91 -8.40
C ALA A 74 -5.38 -9.51 -7.86
N PHE A 75 -5.84 -8.61 -8.73
CA PHE A 75 -6.14 -7.21 -8.36
C PHE A 75 -7.10 -7.09 -7.18
N GLU A 76 -8.08 -8.01 -7.10
CA GLU A 76 -9.26 -7.87 -6.25
C GLU A 76 -9.14 -8.58 -4.89
N ASN A 77 -8.27 -9.58 -4.75
CA ASN A 77 -8.44 -10.54 -3.65
C ASN A 77 -7.40 -10.46 -2.52
N ALA A 78 -6.49 -9.49 -2.51
CA ALA A 78 -5.46 -9.41 -1.46
C ALA A 78 -6.06 -9.31 -0.05
N GLY A 79 -7.11 -8.51 0.14
CA GLY A 79 -7.82 -8.39 1.43
C GLY A 79 -8.47 -9.71 1.87
N ALA A 80 -9.15 -10.40 0.96
CA ALA A 80 -9.78 -11.68 1.25
C ALA A 80 -8.76 -12.79 1.55
N THR A 81 -7.67 -12.86 0.77
CA THR A 81 -6.59 -13.81 0.99
C THR A 81 -5.96 -13.61 2.36
N LEU A 82 -5.60 -12.37 2.69
CA LEU A 82 -4.95 -12.09 3.98
C LEU A 82 -5.89 -12.35 5.17
N SER A 83 -7.19 -12.08 5.02
CA SER A 83 -8.21 -12.46 6.02
C SER A 83 -8.21 -13.96 6.29
N GLY A 84 -8.10 -14.78 5.24
CA GLY A 84 -8.01 -16.23 5.36
C GLY A 84 -6.73 -16.69 6.06
N VAL A 85 -5.60 -16.08 5.72
CA VAL A 85 -4.29 -16.39 6.33
C VAL A 85 -4.28 -16.03 7.81
N GLU A 86 -4.75 -14.84 8.18
CA GLU A 86 -4.85 -14.38 9.58
C GLU A 86 -5.75 -15.31 10.39
N THR A 87 -6.90 -15.68 9.84
CA THR A 87 -7.83 -16.63 10.48
C THR A 87 -7.18 -18.01 10.68
N ALA A 88 -6.47 -18.51 9.66
CA ALA A 88 -5.75 -19.78 9.75
C ALA A 88 -4.64 -19.71 10.81
N TYR A 89 -3.88 -18.62 10.86
CA TYR A 89 -2.86 -18.39 11.88
C TYR A 89 -3.45 -18.45 13.28
N LYS A 90 -4.53 -17.71 13.57
CA LYS A 90 -5.24 -17.74 14.86
C LYS A 90 -5.71 -19.14 15.23
N ALA A 91 -6.28 -19.87 14.26
CA ALA A 91 -6.74 -21.24 14.48
C ALA A 91 -5.59 -22.21 14.79
N LEU A 92 -4.46 -22.11 14.08
CA LEU A 92 -3.29 -22.95 14.32
C LEU A 92 -2.62 -22.62 15.66
N LYS A 93 -2.52 -21.34 16.01
CA LYS A 93 -2.00 -20.89 17.32
C LYS A 93 -2.85 -21.42 18.46
N LYS A 94 -4.20 -21.32 18.35
CA LYS A 94 -5.15 -21.87 19.34
C LYS A 94 -5.02 -23.39 19.50
N ARG A 95 -4.66 -24.11 18.43
CA ARG A 95 -4.45 -25.57 18.44
C ARG A 95 -3.05 -25.98 18.90
N GLY A 96 -2.19 -25.03 19.26
CA GLY A 96 -0.80 -25.29 19.66
C GLY A 96 0.09 -25.82 18.52
N LYS A 97 -0.26 -25.55 17.26
CA LYS A 97 0.50 -26.00 16.08
C LYS A 97 1.53 -24.98 15.60
N LEU A 98 1.58 -23.81 16.21
CA LEU A 98 2.57 -22.77 15.97
C LEU A 98 3.29 -22.40 17.26
N PRO A 99 4.55 -21.97 17.19
CA PRO A 99 5.28 -21.46 18.34
C PRO A 99 4.51 -20.31 19.02
N LYS A 100 4.53 -20.28 20.35
CA LYS A 100 3.81 -19.25 21.12
C LYS A 100 4.46 -17.89 21.01
N ASP A 101 5.78 -17.88 20.86
CA ASP A 101 6.63 -16.68 20.93
C ASP A 101 6.84 -15.98 19.58
N GLU A 102 6.32 -16.54 18.49
CA GLU A 102 6.40 -15.91 17.18
C GLU A 102 5.26 -14.90 17.00
N ASN A 103 5.63 -13.66 16.63
CA ASN A 103 4.70 -12.60 16.28
C ASN A 103 4.66 -12.40 14.77
N PHE A 104 3.50 -12.63 14.18
CA PHE A 104 3.26 -12.40 12.77
C PHE A 104 2.43 -11.12 12.58
N LYS A 105 2.86 -10.28 11.65
CA LYS A 105 2.12 -9.12 11.19
C LYS A 105 1.57 -9.38 9.79
N PHE A 106 0.32 -9.04 9.57
CA PHE A 106 -0.39 -9.30 8.31
C PHE A 106 -0.56 -8.00 7.55
N ILE A 107 0.10 -7.87 6.39
CA ILE A 107 0.13 -6.64 5.60
C ILE A 107 -0.31 -6.93 4.18
N ALA A 108 -1.39 -6.28 3.74
CA ALA A 108 -1.78 -6.28 2.34
C ALA A 108 -1.29 -5.00 1.65
N PHE A 109 -0.75 -5.13 0.44
CA PHE A 109 -0.45 -4.00 -0.43
C PHE A 109 -1.32 -4.05 -1.68
N GLY A 110 -1.88 -2.90 -2.05
CA GLY A 110 -2.63 -2.72 -3.30
C GLY A 110 -2.40 -1.35 -3.90
N GLY A 111 -2.40 -1.26 -5.23
CA GLY A 111 -2.49 0.02 -5.93
C GLY A 111 -3.91 0.60 -5.82
N ASP A 112 -4.07 1.87 -6.18
CA ASP A 112 -5.37 2.54 -6.10
C ASP A 112 -6.45 1.86 -6.95
N GLY A 113 -6.15 1.41 -8.16
CA GLY A 113 -7.11 0.69 -8.99
C GLY A 113 -7.61 -0.60 -8.35
N GLY A 114 -6.70 -1.42 -7.81
CA GLY A 114 -7.06 -2.62 -7.07
C GLY A 114 -7.81 -2.35 -5.78
N THR A 115 -7.53 -1.23 -5.12
CA THR A 115 -8.09 -0.90 -3.81
C THR A 115 -9.41 -0.15 -3.88
N TYR A 116 -9.47 0.90 -4.70
CA TYR A 116 -10.65 1.78 -4.81
C TYR A 116 -11.77 1.20 -5.67
N ASP A 117 -11.42 0.31 -6.58
CA ASP A 117 -12.35 -0.22 -7.58
C ASP A 117 -12.54 -1.74 -7.41
N ILE A 118 -11.80 -2.55 -8.16
CA ILE A 118 -12.10 -3.99 -8.30
C ILE A 118 -11.91 -4.79 -6.99
N GLY A 119 -11.01 -4.39 -6.10
CA GLY A 119 -10.76 -5.06 -4.81
C GLY A 119 -11.52 -4.44 -3.64
N PHE A 120 -12.33 -3.41 -3.86
CA PHE A 120 -13.03 -2.72 -2.78
C PHE A 120 -13.95 -3.65 -1.98
N GLN A 121 -14.64 -4.58 -2.63
CA GLN A 121 -15.48 -5.57 -1.96
C GLN A 121 -14.68 -6.44 -0.99
N SER A 122 -13.52 -6.95 -1.41
CA SER A 122 -12.64 -7.77 -0.57
C SER A 122 -12.11 -6.98 0.61
N LEU A 123 -11.72 -5.72 0.38
CA LEU A 123 -11.25 -4.79 1.41
C LEU A 123 -12.36 -4.49 2.42
N SER A 124 -13.53 -4.05 1.94
CA SER A 124 -14.70 -3.74 2.78
C SER A 124 -15.07 -4.91 3.69
N GLY A 125 -15.16 -6.11 3.12
CA GLY A 125 -15.48 -7.31 3.91
C GLY A 125 -14.39 -7.71 4.91
N ALA A 126 -13.10 -7.45 4.62
CA ALA A 126 -12.01 -7.67 5.57
C ALA A 126 -12.07 -6.66 6.73
N MET A 127 -12.36 -5.40 6.44
CA MET A 127 -12.52 -4.33 7.42
C MET A 127 -13.71 -4.60 8.34
N GLU A 128 -14.88 -4.91 7.78
CA GLU A 128 -16.09 -5.24 8.54
C GLU A 128 -15.89 -6.41 9.52
N ARG A 129 -15.17 -7.44 9.10
CA ARG A 129 -14.89 -8.59 9.96
C ARG A 129 -13.84 -8.33 11.04
N GLY A 130 -13.17 -7.20 11.02
CA GLY A 130 -12.20 -6.80 12.05
C GLY A 130 -10.96 -7.70 12.11
N HIS A 131 -10.50 -8.22 10.98
CA HIS A 131 -9.27 -9.00 10.93
C HIS A 131 -8.07 -8.18 11.41
N ASP A 132 -7.21 -8.78 12.22
CA ASP A 132 -5.99 -8.14 12.72
C ASP A 132 -4.94 -8.05 11.61
N MET A 133 -5.12 -7.07 10.75
CA MET A 133 -4.30 -6.83 9.56
C MET A 133 -4.28 -5.35 9.17
N VAL A 134 -3.24 -4.93 8.48
CA VAL A 134 -3.21 -3.63 7.84
C VAL A 134 -3.31 -3.77 6.31
N TYR A 135 -4.19 -2.98 5.70
CA TYR A 135 -4.23 -2.82 4.26
C TYR A 135 -3.60 -1.48 3.87
N VAL A 136 -2.55 -1.52 3.06
CA VAL A 136 -1.80 -0.36 2.59
C VAL A 136 -2.08 -0.13 1.11
N CYS A 137 -2.69 0.99 0.80
CA CYS A 137 -2.85 1.45 -0.59
C CYS A 137 -1.68 2.37 -0.97
N TYR A 138 -0.91 1.99 -1.99
CA TYR A 138 0.03 2.89 -2.66
C TYR A 138 -0.68 3.58 -3.82
N ASP A 139 -1.16 4.77 -3.55
CA ASP A 139 -2.04 5.53 -4.43
C ASP A 139 -1.24 6.43 -5.36
N ASN A 140 -1.34 6.18 -6.65
CA ASN A 140 -0.69 6.98 -7.71
C ASN A 140 -1.69 7.55 -8.71
N GLY A 141 -2.99 7.40 -8.46
CA GLY A 141 -4.07 8.03 -9.20
C GLY A 141 -4.50 7.34 -10.50
N ALA A 142 -4.03 6.12 -10.78
CA ALA A 142 -4.48 5.33 -11.94
C ALA A 142 -4.05 3.86 -11.85
N TYR A 143 -4.62 2.99 -12.70
CA TYR A 143 -4.05 1.69 -13.01
C TYR A 143 -2.78 1.88 -13.84
N MET A 144 -1.65 2.16 -13.20
CA MET A 144 -0.43 2.56 -13.88
C MET A 144 0.23 1.43 -14.67
N ASN A 145 0.28 0.23 -14.09
CA ASN A 145 1.00 -0.90 -14.69
C ASN A 145 0.38 -1.39 -16.01
N THR A 146 -0.91 -1.35 -16.12
CA THR A 146 -1.66 -1.84 -17.29
C THR A 146 -1.76 -0.82 -18.42
N GLY A 147 -1.23 0.39 -18.25
CA GLY A 147 -1.18 1.42 -19.27
C GLY A 147 -1.96 2.68 -18.91
N ILE A 148 -1.99 3.05 -17.63
CA ILE A 148 -2.51 4.33 -17.14
C ILE A 148 -4.01 4.49 -17.37
N GLN A 149 -4.80 3.48 -17.08
CA GLN A 149 -6.27 3.57 -17.09
C GLN A 149 -6.77 4.32 -15.85
N ARG A 150 -7.91 4.97 -16.00
CA ARG A 150 -8.59 5.68 -14.93
C ARG A 150 -8.96 4.71 -13.79
N SER A 151 -8.68 5.12 -12.55
CA SER A 151 -9.24 4.55 -11.32
C SER A 151 -10.23 5.52 -10.66
N SER A 152 -10.91 5.09 -9.59
CA SER A 152 -11.71 5.99 -8.76
C SER A 152 -10.86 6.97 -7.95
N ALA A 153 -9.56 6.71 -7.79
CA ALA A 153 -8.61 7.63 -7.17
C ALA A 153 -8.09 8.72 -8.14
N THR A 154 -8.26 8.54 -9.44
CA THR A 154 -7.85 9.54 -10.44
C THR A 154 -8.55 10.87 -10.16
N PRO A 155 -7.83 12.00 -10.09
CA PRO A 155 -8.43 13.32 -9.92
C PRO A 155 -9.38 13.67 -11.06
N MET A 156 -10.34 14.58 -10.79
CA MET A 156 -11.18 15.14 -11.83
C MET A 156 -10.32 15.88 -12.86
N PHE A 157 -10.70 15.77 -14.12
CA PHE A 157 -10.02 16.33 -15.29
C PHE A 157 -8.63 15.74 -15.61
N ALA A 158 -8.16 14.77 -14.86
CA ALA A 158 -6.90 14.12 -15.15
C ALA A 158 -6.96 13.30 -16.45
N ASP A 159 -5.88 13.36 -17.20
CA ASP A 159 -5.66 12.61 -18.44
C ASP A 159 -5.26 11.16 -18.13
N THR A 160 -5.99 10.21 -18.71
CA THR A 160 -5.63 8.79 -18.70
C THR A 160 -5.97 8.15 -20.03
N THR A 161 -5.50 6.93 -20.28
CA THR A 161 -5.77 6.23 -21.54
C THR A 161 -7.25 5.90 -21.75
N THR A 162 -8.05 5.84 -20.68
CA THR A 162 -9.50 5.58 -20.74
C THR A 162 -10.35 6.84 -20.50
N THR A 163 -9.74 7.94 -20.11
CA THR A 163 -10.36 9.27 -20.01
C THR A 163 -9.39 10.33 -20.57
N PRO A 164 -9.15 10.33 -21.90
CA PRO A 164 -8.16 11.22 -22.49
C PRO A 164 -8.61 12.69 -22.44
N THR A 165 -7.66 13.59 -22.34
CA THR A 165 -7.89 15.03 -22.50
C THR A 165 -7.62 15.47 -23.93
N GLY A 166 -8.40 16.41 -24.45
CA GLY A 166 -8.25 16.92 -25.80
C GLY A 166 -9.38 17.88 -26.21
N LYS A 167 -9.56 18.07 -27.51
CA LYS A 167 -10.59 18.97 -28.03
C LYS A 167 -12.01 18.53 -27.72
N GLU A 168 -12.24 17.22 -27.61
CA GLU A 168 -13.57 16.62 -27.45
C GLU A 168 -13.82 16.05 -26.06
N SER A 169 -12.78 15.93 -25.24
CA SER A 169 -12.85 15.34 -23.89
C SER A 169 -11.99 16.12 -22.91
N VAL A 170 -12.51 16.31 -21.71
CA VAL A 170 -11.84 17.07 -20.65
C VAL A 170 -11.14 16.17 -19.61
N GLY A 171 -10.99 14.90 -19.91
CA GLY A 171 -10.44 13.92 -18.96
C GLY A 171 -11.53 13.29 -18.08
N LYS A 172 -11.16 12.83 -16.91
CA LYS A 172 -12.11 12.21 -15.96
C LYS A 172 -13.13 13.23 -15.44
N MET A 173 -14.40 12.90 -15.56
CA MET A 173 -15.51 13.78 -15.13
C MET A 173 -15.97 13.58 -13.69
N GLN A 174 -15.63 12.44 -13.08
CA GLN A 174 -16.05 12.11 -11.71
C GLN A 174 -15.04 12.61 -10.69
N ASN A 175 -15.54 13.02 -9.52
CA ASN A 175 -14.68 13.31 -8.39
C ASN A 175 -13.84 12.09 -7.98
N ARG A 176 -12.69 12.33 -7.36
CA ARG A 176 -11.92 11.31 -6.66
C ARG A 176 -12.76 10.73 -5.51
N LYS A 177 -12.81 9.42 -5.40
CA LYS A 177 -13.46 8.75 -4.26
C LYS A 177 -12.67 9.01 -2.98
N ASP A 178 -13.33 9.42 -1.92
CA ASP A 178 -12.73 9.53 -0.59
C ASP A 178 -12.75 8.16 0.11
N LEU A 179 -11.77 7.32 -0.24
CA LEU A 179 -11.72 5.96 0.29
C LEU A 179 -11.38 5.94 1.78
N ALA A 180 -10.59 6.89 2.28
CA ALA A 180 -10.24 6.92 3.70
C ALA A 180 -11.47 7.13 4.58
N SER A 181 -12.35 8.07 4.21
CA SER A 181 -13.63 8.28 4.90
C SER A 181 -14.55 7.06 4.79
N ILE A 182 -14.64 6.44 3.61
CA ILE A 182 -15.46 5.23 3.43
C ILE A 182 -14.97 4.09 4.32
N ILE A 183 -13.65 3.91 4.45
CA ILE A 183 -13.08 2.87 5.33
C ILE A 183 -13.26 3.24 6.81
N ALA A 184 -13.19 4.51 7.16
CA ALA A 184 -13.48 4.96 8.53
C ALA A 184 -14.91 4.63 8.96
N ASP A 185 -15.86 4.69 8.04
CA ASP A 185 -17.27 4.32 8.28
C ASP A 185 -17.49 2.81 8.55
N HIS A 186 -16.44 1.97 8.38
CA HIS A 186 -16.45 0.56 8.81
C HIS A 186 -16.11 0.39 10.30
N ASP A 187 -15.93 1.48 11.05
CA ASP A 187 -15.54 1.46 12.48
C ASP A 187 -14.28 0.64 12.76
N VAL A 188 -13.30 0.76 11.86
CA VAL A 188 -12.02 0.05 11.98
C VAL A 188 -11.10 0.68 13.02
N ALA A 189 -10.15 -0.09 13.54
CA ALA A 189 -9.27 0.33 14.62
C ALA A 189 -8.37 1.53 14.25
N TYR A 190 -7.97 1.65 12.98
CA TYR A 190 -7.16 2.77 12.53
C TYR A 190 -7.30 3.04 11.03
N VAL A 191 -7.43 4.32 10.68
CA VAL A 191 -7.33 4.81 9.30
C VAL A 191 -6.32 5.95 9.25
N GLY A 192 -5.42 5.91 8.29
CA GLY A 192 -4.42 6.95 8.06
C GLY A 192 -4.23 7.30 6.61
N GLN A 193 -3.86 8.55 6.37
CA GLN A 193 -3.38 9.03 5.07
C GLN A 193 -2.02 9.70 5.25
N SER A 194 -1.09 9.48 4.33
CA SER A 194 0.24 10.07 4.40
C SER A 194 0.92 10.11 3.04
N THR A 195 2.10 10.70 3.03
CA THR A 195 3.09 10.62 1.96
C THR A 195 4.49 10.73 2.56
N PHE A 196 5.52 10.45 1.76
CA PHE A 196 6.91 10.46 2.24
C PHE A 196 7.58 11.85 2.22
N THR A 197 6.89 12.93 1.78
CA THR A 197 7.50 14.27 1.64
C THR A 197 7.06 15.29 2.68
N LEU A 198 5.88 15.18 3.29
CA LEU A 198 5.39 16.14 4.29
C LEU A 198 6.27 16.14 5.55
N ASN A 199 6.49 14.99 6.08
CA ASN A 199 7.42 14.72 7.16
C ASN A 199 7.69 13.22 7.13
N PHE A 200 8.92 12.83 6.91
CA PHE A 200 9.29 11.41 6.86
C PHE A 200 8.83 10.65 8.12
N ASN A 201 8.86 11.31 9.28
CA ASN A 201 8.36 10.75 10.53
C ASN A 201 6.82 10.54 10.54
N ASP A 202 6.05 11.30 9.77
CA ASP A 202 4.59 11.17 9.74
C ASP A 202 4.19 9.82 9.13
N LEU A 203 4.69 9.51 7.94
CA LEU A 203 4.41 8.23 7.30
C LEU A 203 4.82 7.06 8.18
N HIS A 204 6.02 7.14 8.77
CA HIS A 204 6.54 6.05 9.59
C HIS A 204 5.72 5.82 10.87
N LYS A 205 5.37 6.90 11.61
CA LYS A 205 4.50 6.80 12.80
C LYS A 205 3.11 6.26 12.46
N LYS A 206 2.55 6.67 11.33
CA LYS A 206 1.25 6.17 10.86
C LYS A 206 1.32 4.69 10.45
N ALA A 207 2.40 4.29 9.79
CA ALA A 207 2.64 2.89 9.44
C ALA A 207 2.83 2.02 10.70
N GLU A 208 3.65 2.44 11.65
CA GLU A 208 3.81 1.76 12.94
C GLU A 208 2.48 1.64 13.65
N LYS A 209 1.73 2.75 13.78
CA LYS A 209 0.42 2.72 14.41
C LYS A 209 -0.55 1.77 13.71
N ALA A 210 -0.57 1.77 12.37
CA ALA A 210 -1.42 0.86 11.59
C ALA A 210 -1.06 -0.62 11.83
N ILE A 211 0.24 -0.95 11.89
CA ILE A 211 0.73 -2.33 12.05
C ILE A 211 0.51 -2.88 13.47
N TYR A 212 0.60 -2.00 14.49
CA TYR A 212 0.56 -2.43 15.91
C TYR A 212 -0.76 -2.11 16.61
N THR A 213 -1.71 -1.45 15.95
CA THR A 213 -3.09 -1.33 16.47
C THR A 213 -3.79 -2.67 16.27
N GLU A 214 -4.35 -3.25 17.33
CA GLU A 214 -5.12 -4.49 17.26
C GLU A 214 -6.41 -4.27 16.44
N GLY A 215 -6.69 -5.19 15.52
CA GLY A 215 -7.83 -5.15 14.62
C GLY A 215 -7.49 -4.63 13.22
N ALA A 216 -8.53 -4.34 12.44
CA ALA A 216 -8.37 -3.90 11.06
C ALA A 216 -7.85 -2.46 10.98
N SER A 217 -6.85 -2.26 10.15
CA SER A 217 -6.24 -0.95 9.90
C SER A 217 -6.08 -0.67 8.41
N PHE A 218 -6.22 0.58 8.03
CA PHE A 218 -6.05 1.04 6.65
C PHE A 218 -5.10 2.22 6.56
N LEU A 219 -4.17 2.19 5.60
CA LEU A 219 -3.24 3.27 5.33
C LEU A 219 -3.22 3.60 3.84
N ASN A 220 -3.60 4.82 3.48
CA ASN A 220 -3.49 5.33 2.13
C ASN A 220 -2.25 6.21 1.98
N ILE A 221 -1.35 5.86 1.06
CA ILE A 221 -0.09 6.59 0.84
C ILE A 221 -0.09 7.15 -0.56
N MET A 222 -0.05 8.48 -0.67
CA MET A 222 0.17 9.12 -1.97
C MET A 222 1.59 8.81 -2.46
N THR A 223 1.67 8.26 -3.66
CA THR A 223 2.92 7.77 -4.26
C THR A 223 2.99 8.11 -5.74
N PRO A 224 3.46 9.31 -6.11
CA PRO A 224 3.54 9.73 -7.50
C PRO A 224 4.23 8.72 -8.40
N CYS A 225 3.74 8.59 -9.64
CA CYS A 225 4.28 7.70 -10.66
C CYS A 225 5.00 8.49 -11.75
N PRO A 226 6.33 8.29 -11.98
CA PRO A 226 7.08 9.09 -12.96
C PRO A 226 6.55 8.91 -14.39
N ARG A 227 6.01 7.74 -14.72
CA ARG A 227 5.45 7.48 -16.04
C ARG A 227 4.04 8.05 -16.22
N GLY A 228 3.18 7.86 -15.23
CA GLY A 228 1.79 8.35 -15.30
C GLY A 228 1.68 9.85 -15.16
N TRP A 229 2.46 10.44 -14.27
CA TRP A 229 2.47 11.89 -14.02
C TRP A 229 3.49 12.64 -14.89
N ARG A 230 4.33 11.92 -15.66
CA ARG A 230 5.27 12.47 -16.66
C ARG A 230 6.27 13.48 -16.10
N TYR A 231 6.94 13.13 -15.00
CA TYR A 231 8.00 13.93 -14.40
C TYR A 231 9.37 13.20 -14.49
N ASN A 232 10.47 13.95 -14.36
CA ASN A 232 11.80 13.36 -14.31
C ASN A 232 12.01 12.62 -13.01
N THR A 233 12.73 11.51 -13.05
CA THR A 233 12.88 10.59 -11.91
C THR A 233 13.51 11.23 -10.66
N GLU A 234 14.36 12.23 -10.84
CA GLU A 234 14.98 13.02 -9.78
C GLU A 234 14.00 13.97 -9.07
N ASP A 235 12.90 14.36 -9.73
CA ASP A 235 11.94 15.34 -9.21
C ASP A 235 10.89 14.73 -8.28
N ILE A 236 10.96 13.42 -7.97
CA ILE A 236 9.95 12.70 -7.21
C ILE A 236 9.59 13.40 -5.87
N MET A 237 10.56 13.92 -5.13
CA MET A 237 10.32 14.56 -3.84
C MET A 237 9.55 15.87 -4.00
N GLU A 238 9.94 16.68 -4.99
CA GLU A 238 9.27 17.96 -5.28
C GLU A 238 7.85 17.75 -5.80
N ILE A 239 7.68 16.84 -6.76
CA ILE A 239 6.35 16.53 -7.32
C ILE A 239 5.40 16.00 -6.23
N CYS A 240 5.90 15.14 -5.33
CA CYS A 240 5.10 14.64 -4.23
C CYS A 240 4.72 15.74 -3.23
N ARG A 241 5.63 16.67 -2.95
CA ARG A 241 5.38 17.84 -2.10
C ARG A 241 4.29 18.73 -2.71
N LEU A 242 4.44 19.08 -3.97
CA LEU A 242 3.46 19.90 -4.69
C LEU A 242 2.07 19.27 -4.72
N ALA A 243 1.99 17.96 -4.94
CA ALA A 243 0.71 17.23 -4.97
C ALA A 243 -0.03 17.20 -3.61
N VAL A 244 0.62 17.56 -2.54
CA VAL A 244 0.01 17.65 -1.21
C VAL A 244 -0.36 19.09 -0.85
N GLU A 245 0.40 20.05 -1.36
CA GLU A 245 0.19 21.48 -1.09
C GLU A 245 -0.89 22.11 -1.97
N THR A 246 -1.28 21.46 -3.07
CA THR A 246 -2.30 21.94 -4.03
C THR A 246 -3.58 21.13 -3.94
#